data_faf6dd289860f62910be37b8d7054d4e
#
_entry.id   faf6dd289860f62910be37b8d7054d4e
#
_cell.length_a   1.000
_cell.length_b   1.000
_cell.length_c   1.000
_cell.angle_alpha   90.00
_cell.angle_beta   90.00
_cell.angle_gamma   90.00
#
_symmetry.space_group_name_H-M   'P 1'
#
loop_
_entity.id
_entity.type
_entity.pdbx_description
1 polymer ?
#
loop_
_entity_poly.entity_id
_entity_poly.type
_entity_poly.pdbx_seq_one_letter_code
_entity_poly.pdbx_strand_id
1 'polypeptide(L)'
;MRVLMAQFKIKPDSLEQFEAVREKILSALSQEHPSGVRYTWCRLPDGTSFMGWLELDEGVENPLPNMDAGKEFMENIRNWVAGPPIREELNVVGAYRSVLETSSSVSNETEVIR
;
A
#
# COMPACT_ATOMS: atom_id res chain seq x y z
N MET A 1 1.80 -2.55 -16.07
CA MET A 1 1.45 -2.38 -14.66
C MET A 1 2.64 -1.83 -13.90
N ARG A 2 2.39 -0.85 -13.05
CA ARG A 2 3.42 -0.29 -12.19
C ARG A 2 3.18 -0.75 -10.76
N VAL A 3 4.25 -1.06 -10.04
CA VAL A 3 4.15 -1.41 -8.63
C VAL A 3 5.03 -0.47 -7.85
N LEU A 4 4.42 0.33 -6.99
CA LEU A 4 5.14 1.29 -6.16
C LEU A 4 5.19 0.73 -4.75
N MET A 5 6.39 0.59 -4.20
CA MET A 5 6.60 0.00 -2.89
C MET A 5 7.10 1.06 -1.92
N ALA A 6 6.59 1.02 -0.69
CA ALA A 6 7.11 1.86 0.37
C ALA A 6 7.25 1.03 1.63
N GLN A 7 8.34 1.23 2.35
CA GLN A 7 8.59 0.54 3.60
C GLN A 7 8.93 1.55 4.67
N PHE A 8 8.28 1.44 5.81
CA PHE A 8 8.44 2.39 6.92
C PHE A 8 8.67 1.65 8.21
N LYS A 9 9.60 2.15 9.01
CA LYS A 9 9.69 1.73 10.40
C LYS A 9 9.06 2.84 11.24
N ILE A 10 8.03 2.47 12.01
CA ILE A 10 7.23 3.45 12.74
C ILE A 10 7.65 3.48 14.20
N LYS A 11 7.75 4.66 14.77
CA LYS A 11 8.04 4.79 16.19
C LYS A 11 6.91 4.15 17.00
N PRO A 12 7.24 3.43 18.09
CA PRO A 12 6.19 2.74 18.84
C PRO A 12 5.06 3.65 19.31
N ASP A 13 5.35 4.87 19.70
CA ASP A 13 4.31 5.78 20.17
C ASP A 13 3.55 6.44 19.04
N SER A 14 3.92 6.18 17.79
CA SER A 14 3.19 6.69 16.63
C SER A 14 2.37 5.61 15.91
N LEU A 15 2.42 4.38 16.41
CA LEU A 15 1.75 3.28 15.73
C LEU A 15 0.25 3.49 15.57
N GLU A 16 -0.39 4.00 16.62
CA GLU A 16 -1.84 4.20 16.58
C GLU A 16 -2.23 5.20 15.50
N GLN A 17 -1.52 6.31 15.45
CA GLN A 17 -1.83 7.32 14.42
C GLN A 17 -1.57 6.79 13.03
N PHE A 18 -0.46 6.10 12.87
CA PHE A 18 -0.12 5.52 11.57
C PHE A 18 -1.21 4.56 11.10
N GLU A 19 -1.63 3.66 11.99
CA GLU A 19 -2.63 2.67 11.62
C GLU A 19 -3.98 3.29 11.34
N ALA A 20 -4.34 4.33 12.08
CA ALA A 20 -5.60 5.01 11.86
C ALA A 20 -5.66 5.65 10.47
N VAL A 21 -4.58 6.30 10.06
CA VAL A 21 -4.58 6.95 8.74
C VAL A 21 -4.48 5.91 7.64
N ARG A 22 -3.73 4.84 7.85
CA ARG A 22 -3.69 3.76 6.88
C ARG A 22 -5.09 3.19 6.65
N GLU A 23 -5.85 3.00 7.72
CA GLU A 23 -7.22 2.50 7.60
C GLU A 23 -8.10 3.48 6.83
N LYS A 24 -7.90 4.76 7.04
CA LYS A 24 -8.64 5.77 6.29
C LYS A 24 -8.38 5.65 4.79
N ILE A 25 -7.13 5.41 4.41
CA ILE A 25 -6.78 5.25 3.01
C ILE A 25 -7.51 4.03 2.43
N LEU A 26 -7.44 2.91 3.14
CA LEU A 26 -8.08 1.69 2.66
C LEU A 26 -9.59 1.86 2.56
N SER A 27 -10.21 2.52 3.53
CA SER A 27 -11.62 2.81 3.51
C SER A 27 -12.01 3.67 2.33
N ALA A 28 -11.24 4.73 2.08
CA ALA A 28 -11.53 5.62 0.97
C ALA A 28 -11.42 4.90 -0.36
N LEU A 29 -10.40 4.05 -0.51
CA LEU A 29 -10.26 3.26 -1.73
C LEU A 29 -11.43 2.30 -1.90
N SER A 30 -11.89 1.70 -0.80
CA SER A 30 -13.02 0.79 -0.85
C SER A 30 -14.30 1.50 -1.29
N GLN A 31 -14.45 2.74 -0.89
CA GLN A 31 -15.65 3.51 -1.24
C GLN A 31 -15.58 4.05 -2.66
N GLU A 32 -14.42 4.51 -3.08
CA GLU A 32 -14.29 5.15 -4.39
C GLU A 32 -14.09 4.16 -5.52
N HIS A 33 -13.56 3.00 -5.22
CA HIS A 33 -13.34 1.94 -6.21
C HIS A 33 -12.62 2.45 -7.46
N PRO A 34 -11.46 3.10 -7.31
CA PRO A 34 -10.77 3.57 -8.51
C PRO A 34 -10.34 2.39 -9.36
N SER A 35 -10.66 2.46 -10.64
CA SER A 35 -10.31 1.41 -11.59
C SER A 35 -8.80 1.26 -11.71
N GLY A 36 -8.34 0.01 -11.76
CA GLY A 36 -6.94 -0.26 -12.02
C GLY A 36 -6.01 0.03 -10.87
N VAL A 37 -6.52 0.10 -9.66
CA VAL A 37 -5.73 0.39 -8.46
C VAL A 37 -5.93 -0.74 -7.47
N ARG A 38 -4.82 -1.30 -6.99
CA ARG A 38 -4.82 -2.29 -5.92
C ARG A 38 -3.78 -1.87 -4.90
N TYR A 39 -4.07 -2.06 -3.63
CA TYR A 39 -3.24 -1.54 -2.55
C TYR A 39 -3.16 -2.58 -1.44
N THR A 40 -1.95 -2.91 -1.02
CA THR A 40 -1.73 -3.94 -0.01
C THR A 40 -0.74 -3.43 1.02
N TRP A 41 -1.03 -3.69 2.28
CA TRP A 41 -0.12 -3.39 3.38
C TRP A 41 0.21 -4.67 4.15
N CYS A 42 1.46 -4.80 4.54
CA CYS A 42 1.93 -5.91 5.37
C CYS A 42 2.70 -5.36 6.55
N ARG A 43 2.56 -6.01 7.69
CA ARG A 43 3.37 -5.70 8.86
C ARG A 43 4.49 -6.74 8.94
N LEU A 44 5.71 -6.27 9.18
CA LEU A 44 6.85 -7.15 9.32
C LEU A 44 6.88 -7.77 10.71
N PRO A 45 7.66 -8.85 10.88
CA PRO A 45 7.68 -9.56 12.17
C PRO A 45 8.12 -8.74 13.36
N ASP A 46 8.85 -7.64 13.14
CA ASP A 46 9.27 -6.79 14.25
C ASP A 46 8.10 -6.02 14.88
N GLY A 47 6.93 -6.04 14.24
CA GLY A 47 5.74 -5.41 14.79
C GLY A 47 5.64 -3.92 14.57
N THR A 48 6.71 -3.27 14.13
CA THR A 48 6.72 -1.83 13.96
C THR A 48 7.10 -1.39 12.55
N SER A 49 7.53 -2.32 11.72
CA SER A 49 7.84 -2.01 10.32
C SER A 49 6.70 -2.47 9.43
N PHE A 50 6.44 -1.68 8.41
CA PHE A 50 5.32 -1.93 7.49
C PHE A 50 5.79 -1.75 6.07
N MET A 51 5.26 -2.58 5.18
CA MET A 51 5.53 -2.47 3.77
C MET A 51 4.20 -2.40 3.04
N GLY A 52 4.05 -1.40 2.17
CA GLY A 52 2.88 -1.29 1.34
C GLY A 52 3.27 -1.28 -0.10
N TRP A 53 2.41 -1.81 -0.96
CA TRP A 53 2.62 -1.63 -2.38
C TRP A 53 1.32 -1.33 -3.07
N LEU A 54 1.46 -0.44 -4.05
CA LEU A 54 0.36 0.06 -4.84
C LEU A 54 0.57 -0.42 -6.26
N GLU A 55 -0.43 -1.11 -6.78
CA GLU A 55 -0.39 -1.62 -8.15
C GLU A 55 -1.29 -0.76 -9.00
N LEU A 56 -0.75 -0.28 -10.11
CA LEU A 56 -1.47 0.60 -11.02
C LEU A 56 -1.47 -0.03 -12.40
N ASP A 57 -2.66 -0.21 -12.96
CA ASP A 57 -2.76 -0.66 -14.34
C ASP A 57 -2.15 0.38 -15.26
N GLU A 58 -1.84 -0.03 -16.48
CA GLU A 58 -1.21 0.86 -17.43
C GLU A 58 -2.03 2.11 -17.65
N GLY A 59 -1.39 3.27 -17.59
CA GLY A 59 -2.06 4.54 -17.78
C GLY A 59 -2.83 5.06 -16.59
N VAL A 60 -2.87 4.32 -15.50
CA VAL A 60 -3.61 4.75 -14.31
C VAL A 60 -2.69 5.51 -13.38
N GLU A 61 -3.14 6.69 -12.96
CA GLU A 61 -2.36 7.52 -12.06
C GLU A 61 -2.56 7.11 -10.62
N ASN A 62 -1.54 7.37 -9.81
CA ASN A 62 -1.61 7.11 -8.38
C ASN A 62 -2.66 8.03 -7.75
N PRO A 63 -3.74 7.50 -7.17
CA PRO A 63 -4.79 8.35 -6.62
C PRO A 63 -4.46 8.92 -5.25
N LEU A 64 -3.47 8.37 -4.54
CA LEU A 64 -3.24 8.73 -3.14
C LEU A 64 -2.94 10.21 -2.93
N PRO A 65 -2.11 10.86 -3.75
CA PRO A 65 -1.82 12.27 -3.52
C PRO A 65 -3.04 13.19 -3.62
N ASN A 66 -4.10 12.73 -4.27
CA ASN A 66 -5.30 13.54 -4.45
C ASN A 66 -6.42 13.19 -3.48
N MET A 67 -6.20 12.19 -2.63
CA MET A 67 -7.18 11.78 -1.63
C MET A 67 -6.85 12.43 -0.29
N ASP A 68 -7.89 12.83 0.44
CA ASP A 68 -7.68 13.48 1.73
C ASP A 68 -6.85 12.63 2.67
N ALA A 69 -7.16 11.34 2.76
CA ALA A 69 -6.40 10.44 3.63
C ALA A 69 -4.96 10.28 3.16
N GLY A 70 -4.74 10.28 1.85
CA GLY A 70 -3.40 10.21 1.31
C GLY A 70 -2.59 11.46 1.64
N LYS A 71 -3.23 12.62 1.56
CA LYS A 71 -2.57 13.86 1.92
C LYS A 71 -2.23 13.89 3.41
N GLU A 72 -3.15 13.44 4.24
CA GLU A 72 -2.91 13.37 5.68
C GLU A 72 -1.72 12.48 5.97
N PHE A 73 -1.63 11.35 5.28
CA PHE A 73 -0.52 10.42 5.44
C PHE A 73 0.80 11.11 5.08
N MET A 74 0.83 11.77 3.93
CA MET A 74 2.05 12.41 3.45
C MET A 74 2.50 13.52 4.38
N GLU A 75 1.57 14.24 4.98
CA GLU A 75 1.90 15.34 5.88
C GLU A 75 2.48 14.86 7.20
N ASN A 76 2.09 13.67 7.64
CA ASN A 76 2.44 13.21 8.98
C ASN A 76 3.50 12.14 9.03
N ILE A 77 3.75 11.45 7.90
CA ILE A 77 4.61 10.27 7.93
C ILE A 77 6.01 10.57 8.46
N ARG A 78 6.55 11.73 8.13
CA ARG A 78 7.90 12.09 8.57
C ARG A 78 8.00 12.17 10.10
N ASN A 79 6.89 12.46 10.76
CA ASN A 79 6.88 12.56 12.22
C ASN A 79 6.70 11.21 12.88
N TRP A 80 6.28 10.21 12.13
CA TRP A 80 5.98 8.88 12.66
C TRP A 80 7.11 7.89 12.45
N VAL A 81 8.00 8.15 11.48
CA VAL A 81 9.03 7.17 11.15
C VAL A 81 10.21 7.25 12.10
N ALA A 82 10.78 6.09 12.39
CA ALA A 82 11.97 5.97 13.23
C ALA A 82 13.25 6.11 12.41
N GLY A 83 13.14 6.15 11.09
CA GLY A 83 14.28 6.29 10.19
C GLY A 83 13.80 6.61 8.80
N PRO A 84 14.72 6.75 7.85
CA PRO A 84 14.31 7.13 6.49
C PRO A 84 13.50 6.00 5.84
N PRO A 85 12.39 6.35 5.22
CA PRO A 85 11.58 5.34 4.51
C PRO A 85 12.29 4.87 3.26
N ILE A 86 11.90 3.68 2.81
CA ILE A 86 12.34 3.15 1.52
C ILE A 86 11.16 3.29 0.56
N ARG A 87 11.42 3.87 -0.60
CA ARG A 87 10.39 4.00 -1.63
C ARG A 87 11.01 3.64 -2.96
N GLU A 88 10.36 2.70 -3.67
CA GLU A 88 10.90 2.24 -4.94
C GLU A 88 9.78 1.85 -5.87
N GLU A 89 10.03 2.02 -7.15
CA GLU A 89 9.14 1.46 -8.15
C GLU A 89 9.71 0.11 -8.54
N LEU A 90 8.89 -0.93 -8.43
CA LEU A 90 9.33 -2.30 -8.67
C LEU A 90 8.96 -2.74 -10.07
N ASN A 91 9.77 -3.61 -10.62
CA ASN A 91 9.56 -4.17 -11.94
C ASN A 91 9.21 -5.64 -11.76
N VAL A 92 7.99 -6.02 -12.09
CA VAL A 92 7.56 -7.40 -11.94
C VAL A 92 8.17 -8.21 -13.08
N VAL A 93 9.07 -9.13 -12.73
CA VAL A 93 9.78 -9.91 -13.75
C VAL A 93 9.24 -11.33 -13.88
N GLY A 94 8.25 -11.70 -13.06
CA GLY A 94 7.64 -13.01 -13.16
C GLY A 94 6.59 -13.16 -12.08
N ALA A 95 5.56 -13.94 -12.38
CA ALA A 95 4.49 -14.18 -11.43
C ALA A 95 3.73 -15.43 -11.86
N TYR A 96 3.18 -16.13 -10.86
CA TYR A 96 2.30 -17.26 -11.13
C TYR A 96 1.16 -17.18 -10.14
N ARG A 97 -0.03 -16.86 -10.64
CA ARG A 97 -1.24 -16.80 -9.83
C ARG A 97 -1.09 -15.92 -8.59
N SER A 98 -0.28 -14.89 -8.72
CA SER A 98 -0.01 -13.96 -7.64
C SER A 98 -1.08 -12.89 -7.62
N VAL A 99 -1.26 -12.23 -6.46
CA VAL A 99 -2.14 -11.07 -6.40
C VAL A 99 -1.65 -9.96 -7.32
N LEU A 100 -0.39 -10.00 -7.72
CA LEU A 100 0.16 -9.02 -8.64
C LEU A 100 -0.19 -9.27 -10.09
N GLU A 101 -0.80 -10.41 -10.40
CA GLU A 101 -1.07 -10.81 -11.77
C GLU A 101 -2.35 -10.24 -12.32
N THR A 102 -3.35 -10.13 -11.50
CA THR A 102 -4.66 -9.88 -12.01
C THR A 102 -5.47 -9.05 -11.05
N SER A 103 -6.39 -8.31 -11.63
CA SER A 103 -7.31 -7.53 -10.84
C SER A 103 -8.71 -8.07 -10.92
N SER A 104 -8.94 -9.08 -11.71
CA SER A 104 -10.31 -9.47 -11.97
C SER A 104 -10.73 -10.77 -11.31
N SER A 105 -9.84 -11.71 -11.14
CA SER A 105 -10.20 -13.02 -10.61
C SER A 105 -9.95 -13.09 -9.13
N VAL A 106 -10.55 -12.24 -8.41
CA VAL A 106 -10.19 -12.08 -7.02
C VAL A 106 -10.47 -13.25 -6.14
N SER A 107 -11.58 -13.88 -6.34
CA SER A 107 -11.98 -14.92 -5.39
C SER A 107 -11.03 -16.10 -5.39
N ASN A 108 -10.25 -16.26 -6.42
CA ASN A 108 -9.39 -17.43 -6.52
C ASN A 108 -7.99 -17.20 -6.01
N GLU A 109 -7.55 -15.99 -6.00
CA GLU A 109 -6.16 -15.73 -5.64
C GLU A 109 -5.85 -16.07 -4.23
N THR A 110 -6.76 -15.81 -3.34
CA THR A 110 -6.50 -16.06 -1.94
C THR A 110 -6.13 -17.48 -1.67
N GLU A 111 -6.66 -18.39 -2.44
CA GLU A 111 -6.38 -19.81 -2.20
C GLU A 111 -5.00 -20.20 -2.62
N VAL A 112 -4.47 -19.51 -3.60
CA VAL A 112 -3.21 -19.91 -4.18
C VAL A 112 -2.02 -19.34 -3.48
N ILE A 113 -2.21 -18.36 -2.68
CA ILE A 113 -1.10 -17.65 -2.05
C ILE A 113 -0.61 -18.37 -0.83
N ARG A 114 -0.94 -19.45 -0.53
CA ARG A 114 -0.39 -20.15 0.63
C ARG A 114 0.96 -20.77 0.36
#